data_a97c79d113b355dc246a374427491b34
#
_entry.id   a97c79d113b355dc246a374427491b34
#
_cell.length_a   1.000
_cell.length_b   1.000
_cell.length_c   1.000
_cell.angle_alpha   90.00
_cell.angle_beta   90.00
_cell.angle_gamma   90.00
#
_symmetry.space_group_name_H-M   'P 1'
#
loop_
_entity.id
_entity.type
_entity.pdbx_description
1 polymer ?
#
loop_
_entity_poly.entity_id
_entity_poly.type
_entity_poly.pdbx_seq_one_letter_code
_entity_poly.pdbx_strand_id
1 'polypeptide(L)'
;MTNNKSSDKRPMSTKYAVEVLPGGGDPVDTPDDFFKLPFVMLSVAKRMSGKTCSMSQFLHLLNKMGRLDRVILVSPTYENNKHYFKGLPLDEEKDVLEPTIDSADKIMRIVEEEARAYSEFHEQMKLWREIQRLVGNKGKNTKGGLHAPGLVEDVMEHVEKPTHKYGGRKPVVVAFFDDCQNTAAFANKSNLCYMTIKHRHIGKTSEGSIGVSLMYACQNYTCVSGGIPKTIRGNTTILCVFKNKNMKELDVIAEECSGEVDVDTFMAVHAVATEGDYNFLTIDLNRKPTHPSMFRKCWNEWITAQVVPSIDELTDIGGGGDSDKDSKHHQPPKKKKKGSSDKTNRARGATPEREKPNPKTPAGGGPCTGKRQLAHSAKSKRKCPGPQM
;
A
#
# COMPACT_ATOMS: atom_id res chain seq x y z
N MET A 1 27.81 15.38 40.99
CA MET A 1 28.61 14.92 39.85
C MET A 1 27.97 13.66 39.29
N THR A 2 27.09 13.81 38.31
CA THR A 2 26.32 12.72 37.71
C THR A 2 27.05 12.25 36.46
N ASN A 3 27.62 11.04 36.52
CA ASN A 3 28.25 10.38 35.39
C ASN A 3 27.19 9.88 34.42
N ASN A 4 26.99 10.63 33.34
CA ASN A 4 26.28 10.17 32.15
C ASN A 4 27.17 9.14 31.42
N LYS A 5 26.87 7.84 31.58
CA LYS A 5 27.41 6.81 30.69
C LYS A 5 26.71 6.92 29.36
N SER A 6 27.32 7.62 28.43
CA SER A 6 27.01 7.59 26.99
C SER A 6 27.15 6.14 26.55
N SER A 7 26.07 5.55 26.01
CA SER A 7 26.09 4.26 25.35
C SER A 7 26.97 4.38 24.10
N ASP A 8 28.14 3.79 24.18
CA ASP A 8 29.14 3.71 23.11
C ASP A 8 28.57 2.86 21.96
N LYS A 9 27.81 3.48 21.06
CA LYS A 9 27.44 2.88 19.78
C LYS A 9 28.71 2.81 18.94
N ARG A 10 29.43 1.69 19.01
CA ARG A 10 30.56 1.43 18.14
C ARG A 10 30.11 1.62 16.70
N PRO A 11 30.75 2.50 15.91
CA PRO A 11 30.38 2.65 14.51
C PRO A 11 30.63 1.32 13.80
N MET A 12 29.69 0.90 12.97
CA MET A 12 29.86 -0.26 12.10
C MET A 12 31.17 -0.07 11.32
N SER A 13 31.96 -1.16 11.21
CA SER A 13 33.18 -1.14 10.44
C SER A 13 32.95 -0.51 9.07
N THR A 14 33.77 0.48 8.70
CA THR A 14 33.73 1.17 7.40
C THR A 14 33.80 0.23 6.20
N LYS A 15 34.27 -1.00 6.41
CA LYS A 15 34.30 -2.09 5.41
C LYS A 15 32.90 -2.48 4.90
N TYR A 16 31.84 -2.17 5.65
CA TYR A 16 30.44 -2.47 5.32
C TYR A 16 29.57 -1.23 5.25
N ALA A 17 30.16 -0.04 5.21
CA ALA A 17 29.42 1.17 4.98
C ALA A 17 28.85 1.13 3.55
N VAL A 18 27.53 1.00 3.45
CA VAL A 18 26.79 1.11 2.20
C VAL A 18 26.48 2.58 2.01
N GLU A 19 26.98 3.16 0.92
CA GLU A 19 26.58 4.51 0.53
C GLU A 19 25.10 4.45 0.12
N VAL A 20 24.26 5.13 0.89
CA VAL A 20 22.84 5.27 0.56
C VAL A 20 22.72 6.29 -0.56
N LEU A 21 22.65 5.79 -1.79
CA LEU A 21 22.32 6.65 -2.92
C LEU A 21 20.89 7.19 -2.73
N PRO A 22 20.65 8.48 -3.05
CA PRO A 22 19.31 9.04 -2.95
C PRO A 22 18.36 8.22 -3.83
N GLY A 23 17.38 7.61 -3.22
CA GLY A 23 16.35 6.81 -3.90
C GLY A 23 15.55 7.70 -4.85
N GLY A 24 15.33 7.22 -6.06
CA GLY A 24 14.53 7.95 -7.06
C GLY A 24 13.08 8.12 -6.59
N GLY A 25 12.67 9.35 -6.45
CA GLY A 25 11.34 9.80 -6.06
C GLY A 25 11.38 10.59 -4.75
N ASP A 26 11.15 11.90 -4.84
CA ASP A 26 11.04 12.72 -3.64
C ASP A 26 9.83 12.26 -2.85
N PRO A 27 10.00 11.90 -1.57
CA PRO A 27 8.86 11.61 -0.71
C PRO A 27 7.98 12.85 -0.62
N VAL A 28 6.68 12.67 -0.73
CA VAL A 28 5.74 13.76 -0.46
C VAL A 28 5.87 14.13 1.01
N ASP A 29 6.14 15.39 1.28
CA ASP A 29 6.26 15.90 2.64
C ASP A 29 4.94 15.73 3.40
N THR A 30 4.99 15.04 4.54
CA THR A 30 3.85 14.81 5.43
C THR A 30 4.23 15.23 6.85
N PRO A 31 3.25 15.65 7.71
CA PRO A 31 3.51 15.90 9.12
C PRO A 31 4.31 14.80 9.79
N ASP A 32 5.16 15.15 10.76
CA ASP A 32 6.08 14.20 11.40
C ASP A 32 5.40 13.00 12.04
N ASP A 33 4.17 13.16 12.53
CA ASP A 33 3.35 12.14 13.14
C ASP A 33 2.53 11.32 12.13
N PHE A 34 2.63 11.64 10.84
CA PHE A 34 1.86 10.98 9.78
C PHE A 34 2.72 10.01 8.96
N PHE A 35 2.05 9.13 8.22
CA PHE A 35 2.68 8.10 7.38
C PHE A 35 3.43 8.70 6.19
N LYS A 36 4.44 7.99 5.70
CA LYS A 36 5.14 8.34 4.46
C LYS A 36 4.25 8.10 3.23
N LEU A 37 4.37 8.97 2.24
CA LEU A 37 3.73 8.84 0.93
C LEU A 37 4.79 8.61 -0.17
N PRO A 38 4.50 7.88 -1.25
CA PRO A 38 3.33 7.02 -1.41
C PRO A 38 3.46 5.72 -0.58
N PHE A 39 2.34 5.14 -0.18
CA PHE A 39 2.26 3.94 0.64
C PHE A 39 1.51 2.79 -0.07
N VAL A 40 1.66 1.58 0.46
CA VAL A 40 0.76 0.45 0.21
C VAL A 40 0.11 0.09 1.55
N MET A 41 -1.18 0.34 1.66
CA MET A 41 -1.97 0.04 2.84
C MET A 41 -2.84 -1.18 2.61
N LEU A 42 -2.79 -2.12 3.53
CA LEU A 42 -3.63 -3.31 3.54
C LEU A 42 -4.50 -3.32 4.80
N SER A 43 -5.80 -3.33 4.64
CA SER A 43 -6.76 -3.44 5.73
C SER A 43 -7.41 -4.82 5.72
N VAL A 44 -7.29 -5.55 6.83
CA VAL A 44 -7.84 -6.90 6.99
C VAL A 44 -8.94 -6.88 8.04
N ALA A 45 -10.16 -7.12 7.60
CA ALA A 45 -11.32 -6.98 8.45
C ALA A 45 -12.48 -7.85 7.98
N LYS A 46 -13.16 -8.52 8.88
CA LYS A 46 -14.37 -9.28 8.55
C LYS A 46 -15.52 -8.34 8.15
N ARG A 47 -16.57 -8.92 7.60
CA ARG A 47 -17.76 -8.16 7.21
C ARG A 47 -18.34 -7.40 8.42
N MET A 48 -18.86 -6.21 8.19
CA MET A 48 -19.47 -5.31 9.20
C MET A 48 -18.51 -4.82 10.30
N SER A 49 -17.20 -4.85 10.09
CA SER A 49 -16.20 -4.35 11.04
C SER A 49 -15.92 -2.84 10.93
N GLY A 50 -16.60 -2.12 10.06
CA GLY A 50 -16.35 -0.69 9.81
C GLY A 50 -15.20 -0.39 8.85
N LYS A 51 -14.63 -1.41 8.17
CA LYS A 51 -13.47 -1.31 7.28
C LYS A 51 -13.56 -0.16 6.27
N THR A 52 -14.61 -0.13 5.43
CA THR A 52 -14.80 0.93 4.40
C THR A 52 -14.91 2.31 5.03
N CYS A 53 -15.64 2.43 6.15
CA CYS A 53 -15.76 3.68 6.90
C CYS A 53 -14.39 4.17 7.41
N SER A 54 -13.60 3.29 8.04
CA SER A 54 -12.28 3.66 8.58
C SER A 54 -11.31 4.04 7.46
N MET A 55 -11.34 3.32 6.31
CA MET A 55 -10.49 3.65 5.17
C MET A 55 -10.88 5.00 4.54
N SER A 56 -12.18 5.28 4.43
CA SER A 56 -12.65 6.59 3.94
C SER A 56 -12.27 7.73 4.89
N GLN A 57 -12.32 7.50 6.21
CA GLN A 57 -11.83 8.47 7.20
C GLN A 57 -10.35 8.80 7.00
N PHE A 58 -9.53 7.82 6.67
CA PHE A 58 -8.12 8.05 6.33
C PHE A 58 -7.96 8.94 5.10
N LEU A 59 -8.76 8.72 4.04
CA LEU A 59 -8.78 9.59 2.87
C LEU A 59 -9.21 11.02 3.23
N HIS A 60 -10.20 11.18 4.10
CA HIS A 60 -10.61 12.50 4.60
C HIS A 60 -9.51 13.19 5.42
N LEU A 61 -8.72 12.45 6.20
CA LEU A 61 -7.55 13.00 6.89
C LEU A 61 -6.50 13.51 5.90
N LEU A 62 -6.17 12.73 4.88
CA LEU A 62 -5.25 13.15 3.80
C LEU A 62 -5.76 14.40 3.10
N ASN A 63 -7.05 14.44 2.77
CA ASN A 63 -7.69 15.58 2.12
C ASN A 63 -7.64 16.84 3.00
N LYS A 64 -7.95 16.71 4.29
CA LYS A 64 -7.86 17.81 5.27
C LYS A 64 -6.45 18.37 5.42
N MET A 65 -5.44 17.52 5.30
CA MET A 65 -4.02 17.93 5.31
C MET A 65 -3.56 18.54 3.98
N GLY A 66 -4.40 18.60 2.96
CA GLY A 66 -4.01 19.03 1.61
C GLY A 66 -3.00 18.08 0.94
N ARG A 67 -3.04 16.81 1.30
CA ARG A 67 -2.18 15.73 0.78
C ARG A 67 -2.97 14.69 0.00
N LEU A 68 -4.05 15.11 -0.64
CA LEU A 68 -4.88 14.27 -1.50
C LEU A 68 -5.44 15.12 -2.64
N ASP A 69 -5.08 14.77 -3.87
CA ASP A 69 -5.48 15.51 -5.05
C ASP A 69 -6.43 14.73 -5.95
N ARG A 70 -6.35 13.41 -5.89
CA ARG A 70 -7.22 12.53 -6.65
C ARG A 70 -7.40 11.19 -5.94
N VAL A 71 -8.63 10.73 -5.83
CA VAL A 71 -8.99 9.39 -5.37
C VAL A 71 -9.49 8.60 -6.57
N ILE A 72 -8.95 7.39 -6.77
CA ILE A 72 -9.47 6.42 -7.74
C ILE A 72 -10.02 5.27 -6.92
N LEU A 73 -11.32 5.02 -7.03
CA LEU A 73 -12.01 3.98 -6.28
C LEU A 73 -12.34 2.79 -7.18
N VAL A 74 -11.93 1.60 -6.77
CA VAL A 74 -12.35 0.35 -7.39
C VAL A 74 -13.26 -0.37 -6.40
N SER A 75 -14.54 -0.46 -6.70
CA SER A 75 -15.50 -1.06 -5.76
C SER A 75 -16.75 -1.57 -6.46
N PRO A 76 -17.14 -2.84 -6.24
CA PRO A 76 -18.42 -3.35 -6.74
C PRO A 76 -19.62 -2.86 -5.92
N THR A 77 -19.37 -2.18 -4.80
CA THR A 77 -20.42 -1.74 -3.84
C THR A 77 -20.48 -0.24 -3.68
N TYR A 78 -19.90 0.52 -4.62
CA TYR A 78 -19.81 1.98 -4.54
C TYR A 78 -21.13 2.65 -4.25
N GLU A 79 -22.19 2.34 -5.00
CA GLU A 79 -23.50 2.97 -4.85
C GLU A 79 -24.07 2.89 -3.41
N ASN A 80 -23.78 1.79 -2.71
CA ASN A 80 -24.21 1.61 -1.33
C ASN A 80 -23.35 2.41 -0.33
N ASN A 81 -22.10 2.67 -0.68
CA ASN A 81 -21.06 3.27 0.19
C ASN A 81 -20.75 4.74 -0.20
N LYS A 82 -21.37 5.27 -1.23
CA LYS A 82 -21.13 6.60 -1.82
C LYS A 82 -21.05 7.73 -0.78
N HIS A 83 -21.86 7.66 0.26
CA HIS A 83 -21.91 8.67 1.31
C HIS A 83 -20.60 8.79 2.10
N TYR A 84 -19.75 7.72 2.18
CA TYR A 84 -18.46 7.77 2.84
C TYR A 84 -17.41 8.57 2.05
N PHE A 85 -17.58 8.72 0.74
CA PHE A 85 -16.63 9.37 -0.17
C PHE A 85 -17.02 10.81 -0.53
N LYS A 86 -18.14 11.29 0.00
CA LYS A 86 -18.64 12.65 -0.27
C LYS A 86 -17.62 13.70 0.20
N GLY A 87 -17.26 14.63 -0.70
CA GLY A 87 -16.31 15.71 -0.39
C GLY A 87 -14.83 15.34 -0.56
N LEU A 88 -14.53 14.13 -1.01
CA LEU A 88 -13.20 13.76 -1.48
C LEU A 88 -12.99 14.21 -2.94
N PRO A 89 -11.75 14.43 -3.38
CA PRO A 89 -11.43 14.73 -4.78
C PRO A 89 -11.57 13.47 -5.66
N LEU A 90 -12.80 13.09 -5.95
CA LEU A 90 -13.20 11.91 -6.71
C LEU A 90 -14.25 12.33 -7.74
N ASP A 91 -13.96 12.11 -9.01
CA ASP A 91 -14.89 12.27 -10.12
C ASP A 91 -15.65 10.94 -10.32
N GLU A 92 -16.95 10.91 -10.04
CA GLU A 92 -17.74 9.68 -10.06
C GLU A 92 -17.74 8.99 -11.44
N GLU A 93 -17.64 9.75 -12.53
CA GLU A 93 -17.66 9.19 -13.88
C GLU A 93 -16.30 8.64 -14.33
N LYS A 94 -15.19 9.23 -13.83
CA LYS A 94 -13.83 8.91 -14.29
C LYS A 94 -13.05 8.08 -13.30
N ASP A 95 -13.30 8.28 -12.01
CA ASP A 95 -12.45 7.74 -10.95
C ASP A 95 -13.09 6.56 -10.21
N VAL A 96 -14.38 6.25 -10.46
CA VAL A 96 -15.04 5.06 -9.92
C VAL A 96 -14.99 3.95 -10.97
N LEU A 97 -14.28 2.88 -10.63
CA LEU A 97 -14.00 1.78 -11.54
C LEU A 97 -14.64 0.47 -11.04
N GLU A 98 -15.19 -0.30 -11.97
CA GLU A 98 -15.56 -1.69 -11.69
C GLU A 98 -14.31 -2.56 -11.49
N PRO A 99 -14.37 -3.58 -10.59
CA PRO A 99 -13.24 -4.46 -10.30
C PRO A 99 -12.98 -5.49 -11.41
N THR A 100 -12.50 -5.01 -12.56
CA THR A 100 -12.20 -5.79 -13.75
C THR A 100 -10.71 -6.18 -13.81
N ILE A 101 -10.34 -7.06 -14.72
CA ILE A 101 -8.96 -7.53 -14.89
C ILE A 101 -7.99 -6.39 -15.27
N ASP A 102 -8.48 -5.36 -15.91
CA ASP A 102 -7.74 -4.21 -16.42
C ASP A 102 -7.80 -2.99 -15.47
N SER A 103 -8.40 -3.13 -14.28
CA SER A 103 -8.53 -2.02 -13.31
C SER A 103 -7.16 -1.43 -12.93
N ALA A 104 -6.14 -2.28 -12.72
CA ALA A 104 -4.79 -1.81 -12.41
C ALA A 104 -4.17 -1.03 -13.59
N ASP A 105 -4.40 -1.47 -14.83
CA ASP A 105 -3.91 -0.78 -16.03
C ASP A 105 -4.59 0.56 -16.23
N LYS A 106 -5.88 0.65 -15.93
CA LYS A 106 -6.62 1.92 -15.97
C LYS A 106 -6.05 2.91 -14.96
N ILE A 107 -5.79 2.47 -13.72
CA ILE A 107 -5.18 3.31 -12.67
C ILE A 107 -3.80 3.78 -13.12
N MET A 108 -2.94 2.90 -13.62
CA MET A 108 -1.60 3.27 -14.09
C MET A 108 -1.68 4.32 -15.21
N ARG A 109 -2.59 4.17 -16.17
CA ARG A 109 -2.81 5.17 -17.24
C ARG A 109 -3.25 6.51 -16.69
N ILE A 110 -4.18 6.55 -15.73
CA ILE A 110 -4.63 7.80 -15.09
C ILE A 110 -3.44 8.52 -14.43
N VAL A 111 -2.59 7.79 -13.71
CA VAL A 111 -1.39 8.37 -13.07
C VAL A 111 -0.37 8.85 -14.11
N GLU A 112 -0.21 8.13 -15.22
CA GLU A 112 0.65 8.55 -16.33
C GLU A 112 0.13 9.81 -17.04
N GLU A 113 -1.20 9.97 -17.17
CA GLU A 113 -1.82 11.18 -17.69
C GLU A 113 -1.58 12.39 -16.77
N GLU A 114 -1.72 12.23 -15.45
CA GLU A 114 -1.39 13.29 -14.48
C GLU A 114 0.10 13.67 -14.53
N ALA A 115 0.98 12.68 -14.74
CA ALA A 115 2.43 12.92 -14.88
C ALA A 115 2.77 13.70 -16.16
N ARG A 116 2.06 13.40 -17.25
CA ARG A 116 2.20 14.11 -18.51
C ARG A 116 1.75 15.56 -18.35
N ALA A 117 0.58 15.80 -17.80
CA ALA A 117 0.04 17.13 -17.56
C ALA A 117 0.97 17.98 -16.66
N TYR A 118 1.54 17.35 -15.62
CA TYR A 118 2.56 17.99 -14.77
C TYR A 118 3.81 18.37 -15.55
N SER A 119 4.35 17.47 -16.37
CA SER A 119 5.56 17.71 -17.16
C SER A 119 5.35 18.79 -18.21
N GLU A 120 4.23 18.74 -18.94
CA GLU A 120 3.85 19.76 -19.94
C GLU A 120 3.73 21.16 -19.30
N PHE A 121 3.09 21.24 -18.14
CA PHE A 121 3.02 22.51 -17.41
C PHE A 121 4.41 23.06 -17.06
N HIS A 122 5.33 22.24 -16.57
CA HIS A 122 6.66 22.68 -16.21
C HIS A 122 7.48 23.12 -17.42
N GLU A 123 7.35 22.44 -18.55
CA GLU A 123 7.96 22.84 -19.82
C GLU A 123 7.40 24.19 -20.31
N GLN A 124 6.07 24.35 -20.30
CA GLN A 124 5.43 25.61 -20.66
C GLN A 124 5.82 26.75 -19.72
N MET A 125 5.90 26.49 -18.40
CA MET A 125 6.36 27.47 -17.42
C MET A 125 7.82 27.88 -17.63
N LYS A 126 8.66 26.95 -18.05
CA LYS A 126 10.06 27.25 -18.40
C LYS A 126 10.13 28.17 -19.60
N LEU A 127 9.37 27.87 -20.66
CA LEU A 127 9.28 28.71 -21.86
C LEU A 127 8.71 30.12 -21.53
N TRP A 128 7.64 30.16 -20.75
CA TRP A 128 7.01 31.40 -20.31
C TRP A 128 7.99 32.29 -19.53
N ARG A 129 8.75 31.73 -18.58
CA ARG A 129 9.79 32.48 -17.84
C ARG A 129 10.90 32.98 -18.75
N GLU A 130 11.31 32.22 -19.76
CA GLU A 130 12.34 32.64 -20.73
C GLU A 130 11.82 33.79 -21.58
N ILE A 131 10.58 33.75 -22.08
CA ILE A 131 9.93 34.87 -22.78
C ILE A 131 9.91 36.11 -21.88
N GLN A 132 9.48 35.97 -20.61
CA GLN A 132 9.49 37.09 -19.66
C GLN A 132 10.89 37.67 -19.45
N ARG A 133 11.91 36.84 -19.38
CA ARG A 133 13.31 37.26 -19.24
C ARG A 133 13.78 38.04 -20.44
N LEU A 134 13.47 37.59 -21.65
CA LEU A 134 13.85 38.24 -22.90
C LEU A 134 13.17 39.62 -23.05
N VAL A 135 11.90 39.68 -22.62
CA VAL A 135 11.14 40.94 -22.63
C VAL A 135 11.58 41.91 -21.53
N GLY A 136 11.81 41.41 -20.29
CA GLY A 136 12.20 42.23 -19.14
C GLY A 136 13.62 42.80 -19.25
N ASN A 137 14.52 42.18 -19.99
CA ASN A 137 15.90 42.65 -20.20
C ASN A 137 16.03 43.80 -21.21
N LYS A 138 14.97 44.23 -21.88
CA LYS A 138 14.97 45.33 -22.85
C LYS A 138 15.23 46.72 -22.25
N GLY A 139 15.18 46.86 -20.92
CA GLY A 139 15.48 48.13 -20.24
C GLY A 139 16.97 48.42 -19.95
N LYS A 140 17.86 47.46 -20.16
CA LYS A 140 19.28 47.59 -19.85
C LYS A 140 20.15 47.20 -21.05
N ASN A 141 20.49 48.24 -21.86
CA ASN A 141 21.60 48.30 -22.79
C ASN A 141 22.05 47.03 -23.52
N THR A 142 21.50 46.77 -24.71
CA THR A 142 22.25 46.09 -25.76
C THR A 142 22.27 46.93 -27.03
N LYS A 143 23.42 47.57 -27.27
CA LYS A 143 23.74 48.17 -28.56
C LYS A 143 23.77 47.03 -29.60
N GLY A 144 22.76 46.93 -30.46
CA GLY A 144 22.77 46.03 -31.61
C GLY A 144 21.59 45.06 -31.76
N GLY A 145 20.52 45.13 -31.01
CA GLY A 145 19.32 44.29 -31.19
C GLY A 145 18.28 44.94 -32.12
N LEU A 146 17.75 44.17 -33.06
CA LEU A 146 16.63 44.59 -33.93
C LEU A 146 15.44 45.00 -33.03
N HIS A 147 15.23 46.30 -32.92
CA HIS A 147 14.11 46.87 -32.19
C HIS A 147 12.87 46.87 -33.08
N ALA A 148 11.94 45.95 -32.80
CA ALA A 148 10.53 46.08 -33.15
C ALA A 148 9.72 46.14 -31.85
N PRO A 149 9.55 47.32 -31.23
CA PRO A 149 8.84 47.45 -29.93
C PRO A 149 7.44 46.89 -29.97
N GLY A 150 6.69 47.05 -31.08
CA GLY A 150 5.33 46.57 -31.23
C GLY A 150 5.19 45.04 -31.24
N LEU A 151 6.14 44.31 -31.86
CA LEU A 151 6.09 42.82 -31.92
C LEU A 151 6.21 42.15 -30.56
N VAL A 152 6.76 42.82 -29.57
CA VAL A 152 6.99 42.26 -28.24
C VAL A 152 5.81 42.51 -27.33
N GLU A 153 5.17 43.67 -27.46
CA GLU A 153 3.90 43.96 -26.78
C GLU A 153 2.80 43.05 -27.29
N ASP A 154 2.71 42.84 -28.62
CA ASP A 154 1.78 41.90 -29.23
C ASP A 154 1.98 40.46 -28.76
N VAL A 155 3.24 40.00 -28.63
CA VAL A 155 3.54 38.64 -28.11
C VAL A 155 3.14 38.50 -26.63
N MET A 156 3.34 39.56 -25.84
CA MET A 156 3.01 39.55 -24.40
C MET A 156 1.52 39.59 -24.14
N GLU A 157 0.76 40.25 -24.98
CA GLU A 157 -0.71 40.31 -24.87
C GLU A 157 -1.38 38.97 -25.20
N HIS A 158 -0.68 38.09 -25.98
CA HIS A 158 -1.21 36.80 -26.42
C HIS A 158 -0.62 35.57 -25.71
N VAL A 159 0.42 35.76 -24.87
CA VAL A 159 1.01 34.62 -24.13
C VAL A 159 0.53 34.61 -22.70
N GLU A 160 -0.51 33.84 -22.46
CA GLU A 160 -1.05 33.61 -21.12
C GLU A 160 -0.06 32.78 -20.26
N LYS A 161 -0.04 33.11 -18.97
CA LYS A 161 0.72 32.30 -18.01
C LYS A 161 0.13 30.91 -17.91
N PRO A 162 0.94 29.84 -18.11
CA PRO A 162 0.45 28.48 -17.96
C PRO A 162 -0.18 28.23 -16.58
N THR A 163 -1.29 27.52 -16.56
CA THR A 163 -1.99 27.12 -15.35
C THR A 163 -1.95 25.60 -15.18
N HIS A 164 -1.93 25.13 -13.94
CA HIS A 164 -1.94 23.70 -13.63
C HIS A 164 -3.01 23.42 -12.58
N LYS A 165 -3.72 22.32 -12.75
CA LYS A 165 -4.82 21.84 -11.90
C LYS A 165 -4.46 21.84 -10.41
N TYR A 166 -3.19 21.52 -10.09
CA TYR A 166 -2.69 21.42 -8.70
C TYR A 166 -1.64 22.51 -8.37
N GLY A 167 -1.72 23.67 -9.02
CA GLY A 167 -0.82 24.80 -8.74
C GLY A 167 0.65 24.53 -9.06
N GLY A 168 0.95 23.58 -9.95
CA GLY A 168 2.32 23.25 -10.35
C GLY A 168 3.07 22.31 -9.40
N ARG A 169 2.42 21.74 -8.39
CA ARG A 169 3.00 20.68 -7.57
C ARG A 169 2.67 19.28 -8.10
N LYS A 170 3.49 18.29 -7.77
CA LYS A 170 3.20 16.88 -8.06
C LYS A 170 1.89 16.48 -7.39
N PRO A 171 0.91 15.90 -8.11
CA PRO A 171 -0.34 15.45 -7.51
C PRO A 171 -0.13 14.25 -6.61
N VAL A 172 -0.88 14.18 -5.52
CA VAL A 172 -0.98 13.02 -4.65
C VAL A 172 -2.21 12.21 -5.03
N VAL A 173 -1.97 11.03 -5.60
CA VAL A 173 -3.02 10.13 -6.07
C VAL A 173 -3.11 8.93 -5.14
N VAL A 174 -4.34 8.57 -4.76
CA VAL A 174 -4.62 7.36 -3.98
C VAL A 174 -5.59 6.49 -4.77
N ALA A 175 -5.26 5.21 -4.97
CA ALA A 175 -6.16 4.21 -5.52
C ALA A 175 -6.63 3.29 -4.39
N PHE A 176 -7.94 3.19 -4.21
CA PHE A 176 -8.57 2.41 -3.16
C PHE A 176 -9.39 1.26 -3.73
N PHE A 177 -9.05 0.04 -3.38
CA PHE A 177 -9.75 -1.20 -3.72
C PHE A 177 -10.62 -1.62 -2.53
N ASP A 178 -11.92 -1.39 -2.60
CA ASP A 178 -12.88 -1.75 -1.56
C ASP A 178 -13.72 -2.96 -1.97
N ASP A 179 -13.69 -4.00 -1.12
CA ASP A 179 -14.39 -5.28 -1.33
C ASP A 179 -14.10 -5.96 -2.69
N CYS A 180 -12.91 -5.75 -3.25
CA CYS A 180 -12.50 -6.33 -4.54
C CYS A 180 -11.92 -7.74 -4.44
N GLN A 181 -11.77 -8.29 -3.25
CA GLN A 181 -11.26 -9.64 -3.05
C GLN A 181 -12.15 -10.66 -3.76
N ASN A 182 -11.55 -11.64 -4.44
CA ASN A 182 -12.24 -12.63 -5.30
C ASN A 182 -12.90 -12.07 -6.58
N THR A 183 -12.64 -10.84 -6.95
CA THR A 183 -13.07 -10.29 -8.24
C THR A 183 -11.98 -10.48 -9.31
N ALA A 184 -12.29 -10.12 -10.55
CA ALA A 184 -11.34 -10.18 -11.65
C ALA A 184 -10.12 -9.27 -11.45
N ALA A 185 -10.25 -8.17 -10.68
CA ALA A 185 -9.14 -7.29 -10.33
C ALA A 185 -8.03 -8.01 -9.53
N PHE A 186 -8.38 -9.00 -8.71
CA PHE A 186 -7.44 -9.80 -7.92
C PHE A 186 -7.03 -11.12 -8.60
N ALA A 187 -7.47 -11.36 -9.83
CA ALA A 187 -7.06 -12.55 -10.59
C ALA A 187 -5.55 -12.53 -10.90
N ASN A 188 -4.93 -13.70 -11.00
CA ASN A 188 -3.50 -13.83 -11.30
C ASN A 188 -3.10 -13.19 -12.64
N LYS A 189 -4.05 -13.02 -13.57
CA LYS A 189 -3.84 -12.37 -14.86
C LYS A 189 -3.91 -10.85 -14.82
N SER A 190 -4.38 -10.26 -13.72
CA SER A 190 -4.42 -8.79 -13.56
C SER A 190 -3.02 -8.25 -13.27
N ASN A 191 -2.79 -7.01 -13.64
CA ASN A 191 -1.53 -6.31 -13.34
C ASN A 191 -1.46 -5.72 -11.92
N LEU A 192 -2.34 -6.18 -11.00
CA LEU A 192 -2.42 -5.64 -9.64
C LEU A 192 -1.11 -5.80 -8.86
N CYS A 193 -0.51 -6.99 -8.90
CA CYS A 193 0.79 -7.23 -8.26
C CYS A 193 1.91 -6.39 -8.87
N TYR A 194 1.93 -6.26 -10.21
CA TYR A 194 2.90 -5.43 -10.91
C TYR A 194 2.76 -3.95 -10.52
N MET A 195 1.54 -3.43 -10.50
CA MET A 195 1.25 -2.08 -10.05
C MET A 195 1.71 -1.86 -8.59
N THR A 196 1.45 -2.84 -7.71
CA THR A 196 1.86 -2.76 -6.29
C THR A 196 3.38 -2.66 -6.14
N ILE A 197 4.14 -3.46 -6.89
CA ILE A 197 5.62 -3.38 -6.87
C ILE A 197 6.11 -2.01 -7.37
N LYS A 198 5.48 -1.48 -8.42
CA LYS A 198 5.92 -0.26 -9.10
C LYS A 198 5.25 1.02 -8.61
N HIS A 199 4.39 0.97 -7.60
CA HIS A 199 3.53 2.07 -7.19
C HIS A 199 4.27 3.42 -7.03
N ARG A 200 5.52 3.42 -6.54
CA ARG A 200 6.34 4.63 -6.38
C ARG A 200 6.94 5.16 -7.69
N HIS A 201 6.98 4.33 -8.74
CA HIS A 201 7.66 4.62 -10.00
C HIS A 201 6.70 4.80 -11.18
N ILE A 202 5.39 4.83 -10.92
CA ILE A 202 4.36 5.09 -11.93
C ILE A 202 4.28 6.60 -12.17
N GLY A 203 4.01 7.00 -13.42
CA GLY A 203 3.90 8.40 -13.79
C GLY A 203 5.26 9.11 -13.75
N LYS A 204 6.16 8.74 -14.68
CA LYS A 204 7.49 9.34 -14.79
C LYS A 204 7.40 10.80 -15.23
N THR A 205 8.22 11.63 -14.61
CA THR A 205 8.44 13.05 -14.94
C THR A 205 9.92 13.33 -15.08
N SER A 206 10.31 14.52 -15.51
CA SER A 206 11.72 14.96 -15.56
C SER A 206 12.37 15.00 -14.16
N GLU A 207 11.59 15.12 -13.11
CA GLU A 207 12.02 15.26 -11.71
C GLU A 207 11.71 14.01 -10.87
N GLY A 208 11.66 12.83 -11.47
CA GLY A 208 11.35 11.57 -10.80
C GLY A 208 9.98 10.98 -11.21
N SER A 209 9.15 10.57 -10.28
CA SER A 209 7.83 10.01 -10.56
C SER A 209 6.78 10.63 -9.63
N ILE A 210 5.52 10.62 -10.06
CA ILE A 210 4.39 11.00 -9.21
C ILE A 210 4.14 9.92 -8.17
N GLY A 211 4.09 8.66 -8.60
CA GLY A 211 3.70 7.53 -7.78
C GLY A 211 2.19 7.49 -7.50
N VAL A 212 1.75 6.41 -6.89
CA VAL A 212 0.37 6.23 -6.43
C VAL A 212 0.38 5.50 -5.10
N SER A 213 -0.38 6.00 -4.12
CA SER A 213 -0.64 5.26 -2.89
C SER A 213 -1.76 4.25 -3.14
N LEU A 214 -1.59 3.04 -2.63
CA LEU A 214 -2.52 1.95 -2.84
C LEU A 214 -3.17 1.57 -1.50
N MET A 215 -4.49 1.43 -1.49
CA MET A 215 -5.26 0.96 -0.35
C MET A 215 -6.06 -0.27 -0.76
N TYR A 216 -5.94 -1.34 0.01
CA TYR A 216 -6.66 -2.59 -0.20
C TYR A 216 -7.49 -2.93 1.04
N ALA A 217 -8.80 -2.97 0.90
CA ALA A 217 -9.71 -3.37 1.95
C ALA A 217 -10.19 -4.80 1.71
N CYS A 218 -9.72 -5.74 2.54
CA CYS A 218 -9.86 -7.17 2.33
C CYS A 218 -10.51 -7.86 3.53
N GLN A 219 -11.15 -9.01 3.29
CA GLN A 219 -11.82 -9.79 4.34
C GLN A 219 -10.95 -10.93 4.88
N ASN A 220 -10.00 -11.41 4.09
CA ASN A 220 -9.09 -12.49 4.45
C ASN A 220 -7.66 -12.12 4.04
N TYR A 221 -6.74 -12.27 4.98
CA TYR A 221 -5.30 -12.07 4.74
C TYR A 221 -4.71 -13.27 3.99
N THR A 222 -4.96 -14.46 4.51
CA THR A 222 -4.58 -15.72 3.90
C THR A 222 -5.82 -16.58 3.65
N CYS A 223 -5.97 -17.10 2.45
CA CYS A 223 -7.00 -18.07 2.10
C CYS A 223 -6.49 -18.93 0.94
N VAL A 224 -6.87 -20.20 0.92
CA VAL A 224 -6.51 -21.15 -0.16
C VAL A 224 -7.06 -20.65 -1.51
N SER A 225 -8.21 -20.02 -1.50
CA SER A 225 -8.83 -19.40 -2.67
C SER A 225 -9.18 -17.96 -2.34
N GLY A 226 -8.52 -17.01 -2.98
CA GLY A 226 -8.86 -15.59 -2.87
C GLY A 226 -8.24 -14.84 -1.67
N GLY A 227 -7.18 -15.34 -1.06
CA GLY A 227 -6.34 -14.57 -0.12
C GLY A 227 -5.56 -13.47 -0.83
N ILE A 228 -4.95 -12.59 -0.04
CA ILE A 228 -4.12 -11.52 -0.58
C ILE A 228 -2.84 -12.13 -1.16
N PRO A 229 -2.48 -11.82 -2.41
CA PRO A 229 -1.23 -12.28 -3.00
C PRO A 229 -0.02 -11.93 -2.13
N LYS A 230 0.92 -12.88 -1.98
CA LYS A 230 2.15 -12.67 -1.19
C LYS A 230 2.93 -11.43 -1.64
N THR A 231 2.90 -11.14 -2.94
CA THR A 231 3.51 -9.93 -3.51
C THR A 231 2.93 -8.65 -2.92
N ILE A 232 1.61 -8.57 -2.75
CA ILE A 232 0.96 -7.39 -2.13
C ILE A 232 1.33 -7.32 -0.66
N ARG A 233 1.24 -8.44 0.09
CA ARG A 233 1.62 -8.49 1.50
C ARG A 233 3.06 -8.04 1.75
N GLY A 234 3.99 -8.57 0.94
CA GLY A 234 5.43 -8.23 1.05
C GLY A 234 5.78 -6.79 0.63
N ASN A 235 4.88 -6.07 -0.04
CA ASN A 235 5.07 -4.66 -0.39
C ASN A 235 4.20 -3.73 0.48
N THR A 236 3.46 -4.27 1.43
CA THR A 236 2.64 -3.48 2.35
C THR A 236 3.54 -2.67 3.28
N THR A 237 3.26 -1.38 3.36
CA THR A 237 3.95 -0.44 4.25
C THR A 237 3.09 -0.05 5.46
N ILE A 238 1.78 -0.18 5.35
CA ILE A 238 0.82 0.09 6.44
C ILE A 238 -0.16 -1.09 6.48
N LEU A 239 -0.23 -1.77 7.61
CA LEU A 239 -1.16 -2.88 7.81
C LEU A 239 -2.18 -2.51 8.90
N CYS A 240 -3.47 -2.59 8.57
CA CYS A 240 -4.57 -2.35 9.49
C CYS A 240 -5.27 -3.68 9.80
N VAL A 241 -5.18 -4.15 11.04
CA VAL A 241 -5.74 -5.43 11.48
C VAL A 241 -6.88 -5.17 12.45
N PHE A 242 -8.10 -5.45 11.98
CA PHE A 242 -9.29 -5.36 12.81
C PHE A 242 -9.44 -6.60 13.71
N LYS A 243 -10.35 -6.53 14.66
CA LYS A 243 -10.66 -7.68 15.52
C LYS A 243 -10.93 -8.92 14.69
N ASN A 244 -10.12 -9.95 14.85
CA ASN A 244 -10.21 -11.20 14.11
C ASN A 244 -10.33 -12.38 15.05
N LYS A 245 -11.33 -13.25 14.81
CA LYS A 245 -11.55 -14.48 15.57
C LYS A 245 -10.72 -15.66 15.05
N ASN A 246 -10.09 -15.50 13.88
CA ASN A 246 -9.26 -16.54 13.29
C ASN A 246 -7.81 -16.38 13.77
N MET A 247 -7.47 -17.09 14.85
CA MET A 247 -6.12 -17.05 15.44
C MET A 247 -5.04 -17.46 14.44
N LYS A 248 -5.30 -18.46 13.59
CA LYS A 248 -4.32 -18.88 12.56
C LYS A 248 -3.98 -17.77 11.57
N GLU A 249 -4.93 -16.91 11.25
CA GLU A 249 -4.69 -15.76 10.38
C GLU A 249 -3.88 -14.68 11.09
N LEU A 250 -4.16 -14.46 12.39
CA LEU A 250 -3.37 -13.56 13.24
C LEU A 250 -1.94 -14.07 13.43
N ASP A 251 -1.74 -15.38 13.64
CA ASP A 251 -0.41 -16.00 13.73
C ASP A 251 0.42 -15.71 12.47
N VAL A 252 -0.17 -15.92 11.29
CA VAL A 252 0.53 -15.61 10.02
C VAL A 252 0.87 -14.13 9.89
N ILE A 253 -0.03 -13.24 10.30
CA ILE A 253 0.25 -11.80 10.29
C ILE A 253 1.39 -11.46 11.25
N ALA A 254 1.36 -12.04 12.47
CA ALA A 254 2.40 -11.85 13.47
C ALA A 254 3.76 -12.37 12.98
N GLU A 255 3.79 -13.55 12.37
CA GLU A 255 5.01 -14.12 11.78
C GLU A 255 5.57 -13.24 10.64
N GLU A 256 4.72 -12.70 9.76
CA GLU A 256 5.16 -11.79 8.69
C GLU A 256 5.66 -10.43 9.23
N CYS A 257 5.27 -10.05 10.45
CA CYS A 257 5.77 -8.86 11.16
C CYS A 257 6.92 -9.18 12.14
N SER A 258 7.30 -10.45 12.33
CA SER A 258 8.24 -10.92 13.38
C SER A 258 9.66 -10.37 13.27
N GLY A 259 10.03 -9.75 12.15
CA GLY A 259 11.30 -9.04 12.03
C GLY A 259 11.41 -7.79 12.89
N GLU A 260 10.28 -7.26 13.38
CA GLU A 260 10.19 -6.03 14.18
C GLU A 260 9.73 -6.30 15.62
N VAL A 261 8.92 -7.35 15.85
CA VAL A 261 8.32 -7.66 17.15
C VAL A 261 8.01 -9.17 17.24
N ASP A 262 8.17 -9.75 18.42
CA ASP A 262 7.80 -11.16 18.65
C ASP A 262 6.28 -11.37 18.62
N VAL A 263 5.87 -12.64 18.41
CA VAL A 263 4.45 -13.01 18.20
C VAL A 263 3.60 -12.69 19.44
N ASP A 264 4.12 -12.94 20.63
CA ASP A 264 3.36 -12.73 21.89
C ASP A 264 3.10 -11.24 22.13
N THR A 265 4.13 -10.41 21.91
CA THR A 265 4.00 -8.95 21.95
C THR A 265 3.00 -8.44 20.90
N PHE A 266 3.05 -8.97 19.66
CA PHE A 266 2.08 -8.63 18.64
C PHE A 266 0.65 -8.95 19.07
N MET A 267 0.40 -10.14 19.64
CA MET A 267 -0.92 -10.57 20.08
C MET A 267 -1.45 -9.69 21.22
N ALA A 268 -0.59 -9.31 22.17
CA ALA A 268 -0.96 -8.40 23.25
C ALA A 268 -1.32 -7.01 22.72
N VAL A 269 -0.51 -6.44 21.84
CA VAL A 269 -0.76 -5.15 21.19
C VAL A 269 -2.05 -5.19 20.36
N HIS A 270 -2.29 -6.28 19.60
CA HIS A 270 -3.52 -6.44 18.83
C HIS A 270 -4.76 -6.49 19.73
N ALA A 271 -4.71 -7.20 20.86
CA ALA A 271 -5.81 -7.28 21.81
C ALA A 271 -6.17 -5.88 22.37
N VAL A 272 -5.16 -5.10 22.79
CA VAL A 272 -5.34 -3.72 23.27
C VAL A 272 -5.88 -2.80 22.17
N ALA A 273 -5.30 -2.87 20.98
CA ALA A 273 -5.70 -2.00 19.88
C ALA A 273 -7.14 -2.26 19.41
N THR A 274 -7.60 -3.52 19.47
CA THR A 274 -8.92 -3.94 19.00
C THR A 274 -9.97 -4.03 20.11
N GLU A 275 -9.66 -3.51 21.30
CA GLU A 275 -10.62 -3.39 22.39
C GLU A 275 -11.70 -2.36 22.04
N GLY A 276 -12.96 -2.76 22.18
CA GLY A 276 -14.14 -1.99 21.77
C GLY A 276 -14.56 -2.24 20.33
N ASP A 277 -15.60 -1.53 19.89
CA ASP A 277 -16.19 -1.69 18.58
C ASP A 277 -15.46 -0.83 17.54
N TYR A 278 -15.29 -1.39 16.33
CA TYR A 278 -14.70 -0.73 15.16
C TYR A 278 -13.23 -0.30 15.32
N ASN A 279 -12.57 -0.63 16.43
CA ASN A 279 -11.16 -0.38 16.63
C ASN A 279 -10.29 -1.39 15.88
N PHE A 280 -9.11 -0.97 15.52
CA PHE A 280 -8.14 -1.78 14.79
C PHE A 280 -6.71 -1.40 15.16
N LEU A 281 -5.81 -2.36 14.99
CA LEU A 281 -4.39 -2.15 15.08
C LEU A 281 -3.87 -1.62 13.75
N THR A 282 -3.18 -0.49 13.76
CA THR A 282 -2.38 -0.01 12.63
C THR A 282 -0.91 -0.29 12.89
N ILE A 283 -0.25 -0.91 11.91
CA ILE A 283 1.17 -1.24 11.93
C ILE A 283 1.85 -0.47 10.82
N ASP A 284 2.74 0.45 11.17
CA ASP A 284 3.56 1.22 10.24
C ASP A 284 4.89 0.51 10.01
N LEU A 285 4.96 -0.33 8.97
CA LEU A 285 6.13 -1.12 8.59
C LEU A 285 7.25 -0.26 7.94
N ASN A 286 6.95 0.98 7.61
CA ASN A 286 7.92 1.93 7.04
C ASN A 286 7.93 3.25 7.83
N ARG A 287 7.88 3.14 9.16
CA ARG A 287 7.76 4.27 10.08
C ARG A 287 8.85 5.33 9.86
N LYS A 288 8.53 6.56 10.19
CA LYS A 288 9.52 7.63 10.30
C LYS A 288 10.37 7.40 11.57
N PRO A 289 11.64 7.82 11.57
CA PRO A 289 12.48 7.72 12.78
C PRO A 289 11.93 8.48 13.98
N THR A 290 11.11 9.51 13.74
CA THR A 290 10.45 10.33 14.76
C THR A 290 9.26 9.64 15.43
N HIS A 291 8.72 8.56 14.84
CA HIS A 291 7.57 7.86 15.40
C HIS A 291 7.97 7.06 16.65
N PRO A 292 7.27 7.22 17.80
CA PRO A 292 7.61 6.54 19.04
C PRO A 292 7.39 5.02 18.96
N SER A 293 6.50 4.57 18.10
CA SER A 293 6.19 3.16 17.89
C SER A 293 5.80 2.90 16.44
N MET A 294 5.83 1.63 16.02
CA MET A 294 5.21 1.19 14.77
C MET A 294 3.71 0.91 14.95
N PHE A 295 3.21 0.83 16.17
CA PHE A 295 1.83 0.46 16.49
C PHE A 295 0.98 1.65 16.86
N ARG A 296 -0.24 1.67 16.33
CA ARG A 296 -1.28 2.64 16.70
C ARG A 296 -2.62 1.93 16.87
N LYS A 297 -3.41 2.41 17.82
CA LYS A 297 -4.84 2.13 17.85
C LYS A 297 -5.51 3.10 16.89
N CYS A 298 -6.23 2.58 15.94
CA CYS A 298 -6.77 3.35 14.81
C CYS A 298 -5.67 4.17 14.11
N TRP A 299 -5.86 5.47 13.88
CA TRP A 299 -4.93 6.31 13.09
C TRP A 299 -3.93 7.11 13.91
N ASN A 300 -4.26 7.44 15.16
CA ASN A 300 -3.61 8.51 15.92
C ASN A 300 -3.13 8.15 17.33
N GLU A 301 -3.56 7.05 17.92
CA GLU A 301 -3.21 6.69 19.29
C GLU A 301 -2.04 5.70 19.30
N TRP A 302 -0.88 6.13 19.76
CA TRP A 302 0.32 5.31 19.81
C TRP A 302 0.23 4.22 20.88
N ILE A 303 0.65 3.01 20.52
CA ILE A 303 0.84 1.89 21.43
C ILE A 303 2.33 1.59 21.52
N THR A 304 2.92 1.73 22.72
CA THR A 304 4.30 1.34 22.99
C THR A 304 4.30 0.04 23.78
N ALA A 305 4.89 -1.01 23.22
CA ALA A 305 5.14 -2.25 23.94
C ALA A 305 6.42 -2.05 24.78
N GLN A 306 6.32 -2.13 26.11
CA GLN A 306 7.48 -2.24 26.96
C GLN A 306 7.79 -3.72 27.11
N VAL A 307 9.00 -4.15 26.71
CA VAL A 307 9.49 -5.47 27.04
C VAL A 307 9.74 -5.46 28.54
N VAL A 308 8.88 -6.13 29.29
CA VAL A 308 9.14 -6.41 30.71
C VAL A 308 10.16 -7.54 30.71
N PRO A 309 11.38 -7.33 31.27
CA PRO A 309 12.35 -8.41 31.38
C PRO A 309 11.72 -9.61 32.09
N SER A 310 11.94 -10.82 31.61
CA SER A 310 11.45 -12.01 32.29
C SER A 310 12.02 -12.06 33.71
N ILE A 311 11.25 -12.63 34.64
CA ILE A 311 11.66 -12.77 36.05
C ILE A 311 13.01 -13.50 36.14
N ASP A 312 13.31 -14.37 35.18
CA ASP A 312 14.57 -15.09 35.10
C ASP A 312 15.78 -14.19 34.77
N GLU A 313 15.60 -13.11 34.02
CA GLU A 313 16.65 -12.09 33.78
C GLU A 313 16.88 -11.15 34.98
N LEU A 314 15.89 -11.00 35.86
CA LEU A 314 16.00 -10.19 37.07
C LEU A 314 16.71 -10.94 38.22
N THR A 315 16.76 -12.28 38.17
CA THR A 315 17.47 -13.10 39.19
C THR A 315 18.96 -13.15 38.97
N ASP A 316 19.46 -12.94 37.75
CA ASP A 316 20.91 -12.91 37.49
C ASP A 316 21.60 -11.60 37.89
N ILE A 317 20.88 -10.54 38.23
CA ILE A 317 21.48 -9.26 38.66
C ILE A 317 21.66 -9.17 40.19
N GLY A 318 21.11 -10.14 40.96
CA GLY A 318 21.05 -10.09 42.42
C GLY A 318 22.03 -11.02 43.18
N GLY A 319 22.92 -11.71 42.50
CA GLY A 319 23.80 -12.72 43.14
C GLY A 319 25.30 -12.35 43.20
N GLY A 320 25.64 -11.18 43.73
CA GLY A 320 26.99 -10.83 44.10
C GLY A 320 27.22 -11.04 45.58
N GLY A 321 27.48 -12.28 46.00
CA GLY A 321 27.88 -12.63 47.37
C GLY A 321 29.09 -13.58 47.33
N ASP A 322 30.24 -13.05 47.78
CA ASP A 322 31.48 -13.78 48.04
C ASP A 322 31.24 -15.10 48.75
N SER A 323 31.87 -16.16 48.23
CA SER A 323 32.54 -17.18 49.05
C SER A 323 33.47 -18.06 48.21
N ASP A 324 34.76 -17.95 48.50
CA ASP A 324 35.80 -18.94 48.19
C ASP A 324 35.37 -20.36 48.50
N LYS A 325 35.66 -21.30 47.64
CA LYS A 325 36.47 -22.49 47.83
C LYS A 325 36.24 -23.60 46.81
N ASP A 326 37.39 -24.10 46.34
CA ASP A 326 37.70 -25.48 45.92
C ASP A 326 37.30 -26.01 44.54
N SER A 327 38.34 -25.98 43.78
CA SER A 327 38.70 -26.91 42.68
C SER A 327 38.07 -28.31 42.72
N LYS A 328 37.36 -28.68 41.64
CA LYS A 328 37.47 -30.05 41.08
C LYS A 328 37.18 -30.03 39.56
N HIS A 329 38.17 -30.57 38.85
CA HIS A 329 38.10 -30.94 37.44
C HIS A 329 36.81 -31.67 37.05
N HIS A 330 36.15 -31.19 36.02
CA HIS A 330 35.24 -32.02 35.22
C HIS A 330 35.47 -31.73 33.74
N GLN A 331 35.89 -32.80 33.06
CA GLN A 331 36.08 -32.88 31.61
C GLN A 331 34.72 -32.80 30.89
N PRO A 332 34.68 -32.24 29.68
CA PRO A 332 33.44 -32.19 28.87
C PRO A 332 33.15 -33.56 28.21
N PRO A 333 31.90 -33.95 28.02
CA PRO A 333 31.51 -35.20 27.42
C PRO A 333 31.75 -35.21 25.90
N LYS A 334 32.38 -36.31 25.45
CA LYS A 334 32.72 -36.63 24.06
C LYS A 334 31.46 -36.79 23.21
N LYS A 335 31.42 -36.11 22.08
CA LYS A 335 30.46 -36.33 20.99
C LYS A 335 30.64 -37.72 20.39
N LYS A 336 29.59 -38.54 20.45
CA LYS A 336 29.52 -39.81 19.72
C LYS A 336 29.23 -39.56 18.25
N LYS A 337 30.17 -39.86 17.38
CA LYS A 337 30.00 -40.09 15.96
C LYS A 337 29.22 -41.39 15.77
N LYS A 338 28.05 -41.32 15.07
CA LYS A 338 27.42 -42.51 14.48
C LYS A 338 27.80 -42.56 13.01
N GLY A 339 28.34 -43.73 12.70
CA GLY A 339 29.00 -44.07 11.46
C GLY A 339 28.05 -44.26 10.27
N SER A 340 28.68 -44.09 9.17
CA SER A 340 28.22 -44.47 7.83
C SER A 340 28.06 -45.98 7.70
N SER A 341 27.01 -46.42 7.05
CA SER A 341 27.02 -47.70 6.36
C SER A 341 26.37 -47.54 4.99
N ASP A 342 27.24 -47.56 4.02
CA ASP A 342 26.99 -47.97 2.63
C ASP A 342 26.21 -49.26 2.52
N LYS A 343 25.26 -49.32 1.62
CA LYS A 343 25.02 -50.50 0.77
C LYS A 343 24.27 -50.14 -0.49
N THR A 344 24.99 -50.23 -1.55
CA THR A 344 24.68 -50.56 -2.94
C THR A 344 23.51 -51.55 -3.10
N ASN A 345 22.62 -51.34 -4.04
CA ASN A 345 22.51 -52.07 -5.30
C ASN A 345 21.13 -51.96 -5.96
N ARG A 346 21.18 -51.65 -7.26
CA ARG A 346 20.53 -52.35 -8.41
C ARG A 346 18.99 -52.37 -8.52
N ALA A 347 18.38 -51.81 -9.48
CA ALA A 347 18.16 -52.34 -10.83
C ALA A 347 16.95 -51.68 -11.51
N ARG A 348 17.11 -51.22 -12.68
CA ARG A 348 16.31 -51.32 -13.90
C ARG A 348 14.82 -51.70 -13.74
N GLY A 349 13.97 -50.89 -14.34
CA GLY A 349 12.60 -51.23 -14.68
C GLY A 349 11.92 -50.09 -15.40
N ALA A 350 12.05 -50.06 -16.67
CA ALA A 350 11.10 -49.96 -17.77
C ALA A 350 9.84 -49.12 -17.56
N THR A 351 9.72 -48.09 -18.41
CA THR A 351 8.52 -47.39 -18.83
C THR A 351 7.45 -48.36 -19.39
N PRO A 352 6.20 -47.99 -19.29
CA PRO A 352 5.36 -48.09 -20.51
C PRO A 352 4.68 -46.76 -20.84
N GLU A 353 4.83 -46.46 -22.09
CA GLU A 353 3.98 -45.55 -22.86
C GLU A 353 2.49 -45.83 -22.65
N ARG A 354 1.70 -44.79 -22.53
CA ARG A 354 0.25 -44.90 -22.77
C ARG A 354 -0.21 -43.81 -23.70
N GLU A 355 -0.70 -44.34 -24.77
CA GLU A 355 -1.33 -43.81 -25.95
C GLU A 355 -2.33 -42.68 -25.73
N LYS A 356 -2.29 -41.76 -26.69
CA LYS A 356 -3.35 -40.77 -26.97
C LYS A 356 -4.53 -41.46 -27.66
N PRO A 357 -5.76 -41.10 -27.41
CA PRO A 357 -6.84 -41.31 -28.39
C PRO A 357 -7.15 -40.03 -29.16
N ASN A 358 -7.25 -40.21 -30.44
CA ASN A 358 -7.58 -39.28 -31.52
C ASN A 358 -9.10 -39.02 -31.60
N PRO A 359 -9.53 -37.96 -32.26
CA PRO A 359 -10.91 -37.46 -32.22
C PRO A 359 -11.82 -38.11 -33.23
N LYS A 360 -13.07 -38.26 -32.91
CA LYS A 360 -14.15 -38.56 -33.86
C LYS A 360 -15.25 -37.50 -33.79
N THR A 361 -15.43 -36.76 -34.85
CA THR A 361 -16.67 -36.15 -35.33
C THR A 361 -17.24 -37.04 -36.46
N PRO A 362 -18.47 -36.86 -37.01
CA PRO A 362 -19.66 -36.12 -36.58
C PRO A 362 -20.97 -36.91 -36.83
N ALA A 363 -22.11 -36.31 -36.53
CA ALA A 363 -23.39 -36.37 -37.25
C ALA A 363 -24.52 -36.10 -36.24
N GLY A 364 -25.34 -35.08 -36.40
CA GLY A 364 -26.43 -34.99 -37.33
C GLY A 364 -27.71 -34.90 -36.53
N GLY A 365 -28.53 -33.85 -36.75
CA GLY A 365 -29.97 -34.04 -36.56
C GLY A 365 -30.71 -33.05 -35.69
N GLY A 366 -31.31 -32.03 -36.27
CA GLY A 366 -32.71 -31.71 -36.19
C GLY A 366 -33.20 -30.70 -35.13
N PRO A 367 -34.08 -29.81 -35.51
CA PRO A 367 -34.55 -28.71 -34.68
C PRO A 367 -35.84 -29.07 -33.90
N CYS A 368 -35.93 -28.62 -32.65
CA CYS A 368 -37.22 -28.61 -31.95
C CYS A 368 -37.59 -27.19 -31.54
N THR A 369 -38.58 -26.70 -32.25
CA THR A 369 -39.41 -25.53 -31.92
C THR A 369 -40.21 -25.79 -30.66
N GLY A 370 -40.14 -24.87 -29.69
CA GLY A 370 -40.97 -24.88 -28.51
C GLY A 370 -41.31 -23.47 -28.08
N LYS A 371 -42.39 -22.90 -28.59
CA LYS A 371 -43.08 -21.71 -28.09
C LYS A 371 -43.55 -21.98 -26.66
N ARG A 372 -43.29 -21.04 -25.75
CA ARG A 372 -44.10 -20.85 -24.53
C ARG A 372 -44.23 -19.37 -24.21
N GLN A 373 -45.35 -18.92 -24.41
CA GLN A 373 -46.33 -17.98 -23.93
C GLN A 373 -45.90 -17.13 -22.70
N LEU A 374 -46.13 -15.84 -22.94
CA LEU A 374 -46.29 -14.75 -22.00
C LEU A 374 -47.42 -15.04 -20.98
N ALA A 375 -47.13 -14.76 -19.72
CA ALA A 375 -48.17 -14.53 -18.73
C ALA A 375 -47.94 -13.17 -18.08
N HIS A 376 -48.85 -12.25 -18.39
CA HIS A 376 -49.04 -10.99 -17.69
C HIS A 376 -49.55 -11.27 -16.28
N SER A 377 -48.98 -10.59 -15.26
CA SER A 377 -49.65 -10.43 -13.98
C SER A 377 -49.48 -8.98 -13.48
N ALA A 378 -50.61 -8.50 -13.01
CA ALA A 378 -51.04 -7.13 -12.85
C ALA A 378 -50.44 -6.39 -11.66
N LYS A 379 -50.43 -5.08 -11.79
CA LYS A 379 -50.20 -3.99 -10.84
C LYS A 379 -50.94 -4.17 -9.50
N SER A 380 -50.23 -3.91 -8.39
CA SER A 380 -50.82 -3.42 -7.16
C SER A 380 -50.09 -2.15 -6.70
N LYS A 381 -50.77 -1.02 -6.84
CA LYS A 381 -50.38 0.27 -6.26
C LYS A 381 -50.69 0.27 -4.76
N ARG A 382 -49.72 0.46 -3.90
CA ARG A 382 -49.97 0.93 -2.53
C ARG A 382 -49.41 2.35 -2.38
N LYS A 383 -50.32 3.27 -2.08
CA LYS A 383 -50.06 4.64 -1.64
C LYS A 383 -49.54 4.61 -0.21
N CYS A 384 -48.43 5.31 0.05
CA CYS A 384 -48.04 5.73 1.40
C CYS A 384 -48.51 7.18 1.65
N PRO A 385 -49.01 7.48 2.85
CA PRO A 385 -49.39 8.85 3.23
C PRO A 385 -48.18 9.66 3.65
N GLY A 386 -48.17 10.94 3.30
CA GLY A 386 -47.14 11.88 3.70
C GLY A 386 -47.29 12.37 5.15
N PRO A 387 -46.24 12.91 5.74
CA PRO A 387 -46.30 13.52 7.05
C PRO A 387 -46.86 14.90 6.99
N GLN A 388 -47.79 15.19 7.92
CA GLN A 388 -48.23 16.52 8.30
C GLN A 388 -47.24 17.11 9.30
N MET A 389 -46.91 18.38 9.09
CA MET A 389 -46.29 19.42 9.95
C MET A 389 -45.20 18.99 10.96
#